data_3aa6a24b7a8b511866611c55ffb988aa
#
_entry.id   3aa6a24b7a8b511866611c55ffb988aa
#
_cell.length_a   1.000
_cell.length_b   1.000
_cell.length_c   1.000
_cell.angle_alpha   90.00
_cell.angle_beta   90.00
_cell.angle_gamma   90.00
#
_symmetry.space_group_name_H-M   'P 1'
#
loop_
_entity.id
_entity.type
_entity.pdbx_description
1 polymer ?
#
loop_
_entity_poly.entity_id
_entity_poly.type
_entity_poly.pdbx_seq_one_letter_code
_entity_poly.pdbx_strand_id
1 'polypeptide(L)'
;MNEFLMSKGIDVVESDLGERILQLMHLAPSHIVMPAIHIKREQISEMMEREMGTEKGNIDPTYLTHAARKNLREKFLHADVAMTGANFAVASTGEIVVCTNEGNADMGTSFPKVHIATMGMEKIVPNLEALGVFTRLLARSGTGQPITSYTSHYRRPPEGQEFHIIIVDNGRSDILAKPDHIRTLNCIRCGECMNTCPVYRRSGGYSYTYFIPGPIGINLGMLRNPEEYSDNVSACSLCLSCSNVCPVKIDLGEQ
;
A
#
# COMPACT_ATOMS: atom_id res chain seq x y z
N MET A 1 -8.94 1.95 -9.79
CA MET A 1 -9.42 0.55 -9.85
C MET A 1 -10.81 0.41 -9.25
N ASN A 2 -11.05 0.84 -8.03
CA ASN A 2 -12.36 0.73 -7.36
C ASN A 2 -13.50 1.35 -8.18
N GLU A 3 -13.35 2.59 -8.62
CA GLU A 3 -14.35 3.26 -9.46
C GLU A 3 -14.67 2.50 -10.75
N PHE A 4 -13.64 1.93 -11.39
CA PHE A 4 -13.83 1.11 -12.58
C PHE A 4 -14.62 -0.16 -12.27
N LEU A 5 -14.30 -0.88 -11.20
CA LEU A 5 -15.03 -2.08 -10.78
C LEU A 5 -16.49 -1.74 -10.41
N MET A 6 -16.68 -0.68 -9.65
CA MET A 6 -18.02 -0.18 -9.28
C MET A 6 -18.84 0.22 -10.51
N SER A 7 -18.21 0.81 -11.54
CA SER A 7 -18.87 1.13 -12.82
C SER A 7 -19.31 -0.11 -13.61
N LYS A 8 -18.77 -1.29 -13.26
CA LYS A 8 -19.18 -2.61 -13.82
C LYS A 8 -20.20 -3.35 -12.94
N GLY A 9 -20.74 -2.69 -11.91
CA GLY A 9 -21.72 -3.27 -11.00
C GLY A 9 -21.13 -4.19 -9.92
N ILE A 10 -19.83 -4.12 -9.67
CA ILE A 10 -19.14 -4.87 -8.61
C ILE A 10 -19.14 -4.02 -7.34
N ASP A 11 -19.64 -4.57 -6.23
CA ASP A 11 -19.51 -3.93 -4.91
C ASP A 11 -18.09 -4.11 -4.40
N VAL A 12 -17.37 -3.01 -4.19
CA VAL A 12 -15.96 -3.00 -3.76
C VAL A 12 -15.84 -2.49 -2.34
N VAL A 13 -15.24 -3.29 -1.48
CA VAL A 13 -15.03 -2.95 -0.08
C VAL A 13 -13.54 -3.00 0.25
N GLU A 14 -12.99 -1.86 0.64
CA GLU A 14 -11.64 -1.81 1.21
C GLU A 14 -11.66 -2.43 2.62
N SER A 15 -10.70 -3.31 2.88
CA SER A 15 -10.65 -4.09 4.13
C SER A 15 -9.58 -3.62 5.12
N ASP A 16 -8.59 -2.85 4.68
CA ASP A 16 -7.69 -2.10 5.53
C ASP A 16 -8.41 -0.88 6.11
N LEU A 17 -8.20 -0.58 7.39
CA LEU A 17 -8.94 0.49 8.08
C LEU A 17 -8.64 1.87 7.47
N GLY A 18 -7.40 2.13 7.09
CA GLY A 18 -7.00 3.40 6.48
C GLY A 18 -7.68 3.63 5.13
N GLU A 19 -7.62 2.65 4.24
CA GLU A 19 -8.27 2.67 2.93
C GLU A 19 -9.80 2.67 3.07
N ARG A 20 -10.36 1.95 4.05
CA ARG A 20 -11.81 1.97 4.31
C ARG A 20 -12.30 3.35 4.72
N ILE A 21 -11.57 4.04 5.58
CA ILE A 21 -11.88 5.44 5.96
C ILE A 21 -11.89 6.32 4.72
N LEU A 22 -10.86 6.25 3.88
CA LEU A 22 -10.78 7.03 2.64
C LEU A 22 -11.90 6.68 1.66
N GLN A 23 -12.23 5.40 1.52
CA GLN A 23 -13.32 4.95 0.67
C GLN A 23 -14.66 5.56 1.11
N LEU A 24 -14.97 5.54 2.40
CA LEU A 24 -16.21 6.09 2.96
C LEU A 24 -16.25 7.62 2.95
N MET A 25 -15.09 8.27 2.93
CA MET A 25 -14.98 9.73 2.83
C MET A 25 -14.81 10.22 1.38
N HIS A 26 -14.71 9.31 0.39
CA HIS A 26 -14.44 9.62 -1.02
C HIS A 26 -13.16 10.43 -1.22
N LEU A 27 -12.10 10.07 -0.49
CA LEU A 27 -10.80 10.73 -0.52
C LEU A 27 -9.73 9.84 -1.12
N ALA A 28 -8.70 10.46 -1.71
CA ALA A 28 -7.51 9.77 -2.18
C ALA A 28 -6.50 9.53 -1.04
N PRO A 29 -5.62 8.51 -1.13
CA PRO A 29 -4.56 8.31 -0.17
C PRO A 29 -3.50 9.42 -0.26
N SER A 30 -2.92 9.79 0.89
CA SER A 30 -1.84 10.80 0.96
C SER A 30 -0.48 10.21 1.37
N HIS A 31 -0.43 8.93 1.72
CA HIS A 31 0.78 8.19 2.10
C HIS A 31 0.66 6.73 1.65
N ILE A 32 1.78 6.08 1.32
CA ILE A 32 1.76 4.70 0.78
C ILE A 32 1.59 3.61 1.85
N VAL A 33 1.84 3.91 3.13
CA VAL A 33 1.70 2.96 4.25
C VAL A 33 0.61 3.39 5.22
N MET A 34 0.41 4.70 5.39
CA MET A 34 -0.60 5.27 6.27
C MET A 34 -1.53 6.18 5.46
N PRO A 35 -2.39 5.62 4.61
CA PRO A 35 -3.09 6.37 3.57
C PRO A 35 -3.98 7.49 4.10
N ALA A 36 -4.56 7.31 5.29
CA ALA A 36 -5.45 8.26 5.96
C ALA A 36 -4.75 9.17 7.00
N ILE A 37 -3.40 9.28 6.99
CA ILE A 37 -2.64 10.04 8.00
C ILE A 37 -3.04 11.53 8.10
N HIS A 38 -3.64 12.08 7.07
CA HIS A 38 -4.11 13.46 7.01
C HIS A 38 -5.50 13.68 7.65
N ILE A 39 -6.19 12.60 8.06
CA ILE A 39 -7.53 12.68 8.64
C ILE A 39 -7.44 12.71 10.16
N LYS A 40 -8.14 13.65 10.78
CA LYS A 40 -8.22 13.77 12.25
C LYS A 40 -9.23 12.78 12.82
N ARG A 41 -9.04 12.37 14.07
CA ARG A 41 -9.95 11.43 14.75
C ARG A 41 -11.39 11.93 14.85
N GLU A 42 -11.56 13.22 15.01
CA GLU A 42 -12.88 13.86 15.04
C GLU A 42 -13.62 13.65 13.70
N GLN A 43 -12.93 13.83 12.59
CA GLN A 43 -13.49 13.61 11.24
C GLN A 43 -13.81 12.12 10.99
N ILE A 44 -12.98 11.21 11.52
CA ILE A 44 -13.25 9.77 11.47
C ILE A 44 -14.49 9.43 12.29
N SER A 45 -14.63 10.01 13.49
CA SER A 45 -15.81 9.82 14.35
C SER A 45 -17.09 10.28 13.66
N GLU A 46 -17.10 11.46 13.06
CA GLU A 46 -18.24 12.01 12.31
C GLU A 46 -18.61 11.12 11.11
N MET A 47 -17.62 10.64 10.38
CA MET A 47 -17.83 9.70 9.26
C MET A 47 -18.43 8.39 9.76
N MET A 48 -17.90 7.79 10.83
CA MET A 48 -18.40 6.53 11.37
C MET A 48 -19.78 6.67 12.01
N GLU A 49 -20.11 7.82 12.60
CA GLU A 49 -21.49 8.13 13.05
C GLU A 49 -22.46 8.02 11.87
N ARG A 50 -22.12 8.65 10.75
CA ARG A 50 -22.96 8.65 9.54
C ARG A 50 -23.07 7.29 8.87
N GLU A 51 -21.95 6.58 8.71
CA GLU A 51 -21.86 5.35 7.88
C GLU A 51 -22.10 4.07 8.68
N MET A 52 -21.86 4.08 9.99
CA MET A 52 -21.91 2.88 10.84
C MET A 52 -22.82 3.05 12.06
N GLY A 53 -23.41 4.24 12.28
CA GLY A 53 -24.29 4.51 13.42
C GLY A 53 -23.57 4.46 14.76
N THR A 54 -22.30 4.88 14.82
CA THR A 54 -21.55 4.96 16.07
C THR A 54 -22.07 6.09 16.97
N GLU A 55 -21.68 6.06 18.24
CA GLU A 55 -22.04 7.09 19.22
C GLU A 55 -21.45 8.44 18.81
N LYS A 56 -22.30 9.47 18.86
CA LYS A 56 -21.96 10.84 18.45
C LYS A 56 -20.79 11.41 19.24
N GLY A 57 -19.77 11.86 18.50
CA GLY A 57 -18.58 12.53 19.08
C GLY A 57 -17.65 11.60 19.87
N ASN A 58 -17.84 10.29 19.81
CA ASN A 58 -16.92 9.34 20.42
C ASN A 58 -15.67 9.19 19.57
N ILE A 59 -14.52 9.66 20.08
CA ILE A 59 -13.21 9.65 19.41
C ILE A 59 -12.27 8.57 20.00
N ASP A 60 -12.77 7.67 20.85
CA ASP A 60 -11.94 6.59 21.38
C ASP A 60 -11.51 5.63 20.25
N PRO A 61 -10.19 5.47 19.99
CA PRO A 61 -9.71 4.63 18.91
C PRO A 61 -10.15 3.17 19.03
N THR A 62 -10.23 2.65 20.26
CA THR A 62 -10.64 1.27 20.51
C THR A 62 -12.09 1.07 20.12
N TYR A 63 -12.97 1.97 20.54
CA TYR A 63 -14.38 1.95 20.18
C TYR A 63 -14.58 2.02 18.67
N LEU A 64 -13.93 2.99 18.00
CA LEU A 64 -14.03 3.16 16.55
C LEU A 64 -13.50 1.94 15.77
N THR A 65 -12.41 1.35 16.22
CA THR A 65 -11.86 0.12 15.62
C THR A 65 -12.82 -1.06 15.79
N HIS A 66 -13.46 -1.21 16.95
CA HIS A 66 -14.48 -2.24 17.15
C HIS A 66 -15.72 -2.03 16.27
N ALA A 67 -16.14 -0.80 16.05
CA ALA A 67 -17.22 -0.49 15.13
C ALA A 67 -16.88 -0.87 13.67
N ALA A 68 -15.69 -0.51 13.22
CA ALA A 68 -15.18 -0.89 11.90
C ALA A 68 -15.10 -2.42 11.76
N ARG A 69 -14.54 -3.12 12.76
CA ARG A 69 -14.49 -4.59 12.80
C ARG A 69 -15.87 -5.23 12.66
N LYS A 70 -16.87 -4.72 13.37
CA LYS A 70 -18.25 -5.21 13.28
C LYS A 70 -18.85 -4.98 11.89
N ASN A 71 -18.60 -3.81 11.30
CA ASN A 71 -19.06 -3.49 9.95
C ASN A 71 -18.41 -4.38 8.88
N LEU A 72 -17.10 -4.60 8.95
CA LEU A 72 -16.34 -5.39 7.97
C LEU A 72 -16.62 -6.90 8.09
N ARG A 73 -16.99 -7.41 9.28
CA ARG A 73 -17.19 -8.84 9.48
C ARG A 73 -18.18 -9.46 8.51
N GLU A 74 -19.36 -8.83 8.34
CA GLU A 74 -20.38 -9.32 7.41
C GLU A 74 -19.89 -9.28 5.95
N LYS A 75 -19.09 -8.29 5.62
CA LYS A 75 -18.51 -8.15 4.29
C LYS A 75 -17.48 -9.25 3.99
N PHE A 76 -16.64 -9.60 4.94
CA PHE A 76 -15.73 -10.75 4.82
C PHE A 76 -16.45 -12.08 4.64
N LEU A 77 -17.53 -12.30 5.40
CA LEU A 77 -18.30 -13.56 5.37
C LEU A 77 -19.05 -13.78 4.04
N HIS A 78 -19.38 -12.71 3.34
CA HIS A 78 -20.21 -12.75 2.13
C HIS A 78 -19.47 -12.29 0.86
N ALA A 79 -18.15 -12.08 0.92
CA ALA A 79 -17.38 -11.70 -0.25
C ALA A 79 -17.26 -12.86 -1.25
N ASP A 80 -17.52 -12.59 -2.52
CA ASP A 80 -17.38 -13.57 -3.62
C ASP A 80 -15.93 -13.69 -4.08
N VAL A 81 -15.20 -12.55 -4.07
CA VAL A 81 -13.83 -12.43 -4.56
C VAL A 81 -12.98 -11.67 -3.55
N ALA A 82 -11.79 -12.19 -3.26
CA ALA A 82 -10.74 -11.46 -2.57
C ALA A 82 -9.77 -10.87 -3.58
N MET A 83 -9.36 -9.62 -3.35
CA MET A 83 -8.30 -8.99 -4.11
C MET A 83 -7.21 -8.46 -3.18
N THR A 84 -5.95 -8.87 -3.40
CA THR A 84 -4.81 -8.46 -2.56
C THR A 84 -3.69 -7.85 -3.40
N GLY A 85 -2.96 -6.92 -2.80
CA GLY A 85 -1.67 -6.49 -3.31
C GLY A 85 -0.55 -7.32 -2.67
N ALA A 86 0.37 -7.90 -3.47
CA ALA A 86 1.51 -8.61 -2.92
C ALA A 86 2.66 -7.67 -2.55
N ASN A 87 3.25 -7.87 -1.37
CA ASN A 87 4.47 -7.20 -0.97
C ASN A 87 5.70 -7.82 -1.64
N PHE A 88 5.72 -9.15 -1.74
CA PHE A 88 6.81 -9.90 -2.37
C PHE A 88 6.27 -11.13 -3.11
N ALA A 89 7.05 -11.64 -4.07
CA ALA A 89 6.87 -12.95 -4.66
C ALA A 89 8.20 -13.71 -4.64
N VAL A 90 8.18 -14.97 -4.26
CA VAL A 90 9.38 -15.81 -4.11
C VAL A 90 9.56 -16.70 -5.34
N ALA A 91 10.58 -16.42 -6.16
CA ALA A 91 10.79 -17.11 -7.43
C ALA A 91 11.01 -18.62 -7.26
N SER A 92 11.76 -19.02 -6.21
CA SER A 92 12.09 -20.46 -5.99
C SER A 92 10.89 -21.32 -5.59
N THR A 93 9.83 -20.73 -5.02
CA THR A 93 8.66 -21.46 -4.52
C THR A 93 7.36 -21.16 -5.26
N GLY A 94 7.33 -20.02 -6.01
CA GLY A 94 6.15 -19.54 -6.72
C GLY A 94 5.07 -18.98 -5.78
N GLU A 95 5.41 -18.69 -4.53
CA GLU A 95 4.47 -18.09 -3.57
C GLU A 95 4.51 -16.57 -3.60
N ILE A 96 3.39 -15.96 -3.28
CA ILE A 96 3.30 -14.53 -2.98
C ILE A 96 3.19 -14.30 -1.48
N VAL A 97 3.65 -13.15 -1.03
CA VAL A 97 3.68 -12.78 0.39
C VAL A 97 2.99 -11.46 0.60
N VAL A 98 2.06 -11.43 1.54
CA VAL A 98 1.33 -10.24 1.96
C VAL A 98 1.64 -9.94 3.41
N CYS A 99 2.09 -8.70 3.68
CA CYS A 99 2.45 -8.23 5.02
C CYS A 99 1.40 -7.26 5.51
N THR A 100 0.72 -7.59 6.61
CA THR A 100 -0.33 -6.75 7.20
C THR A 100 -0.23 -6.69 8.72
N ASN A 101 -0.92 -5.73 9.35
CA ASN A 101 -0.99 -5.61 10.81
C ASN A 101 -2.40 -5.84 11.35
N GLU A 102 -3.40 -5.94 10.50
CA GLU A 102 -4.82 -6.03 10.88
C GLU A 102 -5.43 -7.41 10.65
N GLY A 103 -4.73 -8.31 9.95
CA GLY A 103 -5.26 -9.62 9.55
C GLY A 103 -6.38 -9.54 8.50
N ASN A 104 -6.57 -8.38 7.90
CA ASN A 104 -7.60 -8.12 6.88
C ASN A 104 -7.39 -8.94 5.61
N ALA A 105 -6.14 -9.12 5.16
CA ALA A 105 -5.84 -9.97 4.01
C ALA A 105 -6.20 -11.44 4.29
N ASP A 106 -5.83 -11.96 5.47
CA ASP A 106 -6.12 -13.34 5.87
C ASP A 106 -7.63 -13.59 5.97
N MET A 107 -8.35 -12.67 6.61
CA MET A 107 -9.81 -12.75 6.69
C MET A 107 -10.46 -12.63 5.30
N GLY A 108 -9.98 -11.68 4.49
CA GLY A 108 -10.51 -11.44 3.15
C GLY A 108 -10.34 -12.61 2.20
N THR A 109 -9.25 -13.39 2.34
CA THR A 109 -8.96 -14.54 1.47
C THR A 109 -9.50 -15.87 1.98
N SER A 110 -10.00 -15.93 3.22
CA SER A 110 -10.42 -17.19 3.86
C SER A 110 -11.76 -17.75 3.34
N PHE A 111 -12.68 -16.91 2.91
CA PHE A 111 -14.04 -17.30 2.56
C PHE A 111 -14.35 -17.26 1.06
N PRO A 112 -13.85 -16.30 0.27
CA PRO A 112 -14.14 -16.19 -1.15
C PRO A 112 -13.66 -17.40 -1.95
N LYS A 113 -14.40 -17.73 -2.99
CA LYS A 113 -14.01 -18.81 -3.92
C LYS A 113 -12.90 -18.41 -4.89
N VAL A 114 -12.69 -17.11 -5.06
CA VAL A 114 -11.67 -16.57 -5.97
C VAL A 114 -10.77 -15.60 -5.20
N HIS A 115 -9.46 -15.83 -5.27
CA HIS A 115 -8.45 -14.91 -4.80
C HIS A 115 -7.63 -14.37 -5.96
N ILE A 116 -7.62 -13.07 -6.17
CA ILE A 116 -6.82 -12.38 -7.18
C ILE A 116 -5.72 -11.58 -6.47
N ALA A 117 -4.47 -11.96 -6.68
CA ALA A 117 -3.33 -11.21 -6.19
C ALA A 117 -2.72 -10.36 -7.29
N THR A 118 -2.48 -9.07 -7.01
CA THR A 118 -1.83 -8.15 -7.93
C THR A 118 -0.45 -7.78 -7.43
N MET A 119 0.54 -7.69 -8.32
CA MET A 119 1.90 -7.29 -7.95
C MET A 119 2.61 -6.59 -9.11
N GLY A 120 3.48 -5.65 -8.79
CA GLY A 120 4.46 -5.17 -9.76
C GLY A 120 5.56 -6.23 -9.98
N MET A 121 6.07 -6.34 -11.20
CA MET A 121 7.12 -7.30 -11.52
C MET A 121 8.40 -7.13 -10.68
N GLU A 122 8.63 -5.94 -10.13
CA GLU A 122 9.75 -5.60 -9.26
C GLU A 122 9.67 -6.22 -7.85
N LYS A 123 8.55 -6.88 -7.51
CA LYS A 123 8.35 -7.49 -6.20
C LYS A 123 8.95 -8.90 -6.05
N ILE A 124 9.58 -9.40 -7.09
CA ILE A 124 10.14 -10.76 -7.10
C ILE A 124 11.45 -10.78 -6.32
N VAL A 125 11.53 -11.70 -5.36
CA VAL A 125 12.77 -12.05 -4.63
C VAL A 125 13.20 -13.48 -4.96
N PRO A 126 14.52 -13.80 -4.94
CA PRO A 126 14.98 -15.10 -5.43
C PRO A 126 14.53 -16.29 -4.59
N ASN A 127 14.56 -16.16 -3.28
CA ASN A 127 14.36 -17.28 -2.33
C ASN A 127 13.84 -16.78 -0.96
N LEU A 128 13.56 -17.72 -0.05
CA LEU A 128 13.04 -17.43 1.30
C LEU A 128 14.06 -16.74 2.21
N GLU A 129 15.35 -16.97 2.02
CA GLU A 129 16.42 -16.31 2.78
C GLU A 129 16.42 -14.80 2.48
N ALA A 130 16.34 -14.43 1.22
CA ALA A 130 16.19 -13.03 0.79
C ALA A 130 14.88 -12.43 1.33
N LEU A 131 13.76 -13.16 1.23
CA LEU A 131 12.48 -12.72 1.79
C LEU A 131 12.61 -12.39 3.28
N GLY A 132 13.27 -13.24 4.07
CA GLY A 132 13.48 -13.03 5.52
C GLY A 132 14.24 -11.74 5.85
N VAL A 133 15.06 -11.21 4.94
CA VAL A 133 15.69 -9.89 5.06
C VAL A 133 14.67 -8.79 4.75
N PHE A 134 13.97 -8.88 3.62
CA PHE A 134 13.09 -7.83 3.15
C PHE A 134 11.85 -7.64 4.04
N THR A 135 11.27 -8.69 4.61
CA THR A 135 10.13 -8.58 5.54
C THR A 135 10.49 -7.80 6.80
N ARG A 136 11.72 -7.99 7.32
CA ARG A 136 12.23 -7.21 8.46
C ARG A 136 12.55 -5.77 8.09
N LEU A 137 13.15 -5.52 6.92
CA LEU A 137 13.41 -4.18 6.43
C LEU A 137 12.11 -3.40 6.21
N LEU A 138 11.10 -4.05 5.61
CA LEU A 138 9.80 -3.45 5.37
C LEU A 138 9.14 -2.98 6.67
N ALA A 139 9.00 -3.88 7.65
CA ALA A 139 8.32 -3.59 8.90
C ALA A 139 9.04 -2.51 9.72
N ARG A 140 10.37 -2.59 9.83
CA ARG A 140 11.17 -1.62 10.58
C ARG A 140 11.13 -0.22 9.98
N SER A 141 11.22 -0.13 8.66
CA SER A 141 11.22 1.16 7.97
C SER A 141 9.81 1.73 7.80
N GLY A 142 8.77 0.89 7.73
CA GLY A 142 7.39 1.34 7.61
C GLY A 142 6.79 1.84 8.91
N THR A 143 6.92 1.05 9.97
CA THR A 143 6.21 1.24 11.24
C THR A 143 7.07 1.10 12.50
N GLY A 144 8.37 0.84 12.36
CA GLY A 144 9.28 0.60 13.49
C GLY A 144 9.15 -0.79 14.13
N GLN A 145 8.34 -1.68 13.56
CA GLN A 145 8.14 -3.03 14.07
C GLN A 145 9.31 -3.96 13.69
N PRO A 146 9.64 -4.99 14.50
CA PRO A 146 10.61 -6.02 14.12
C PRO A 146 10.18 -6.81 12.87
N ILE A 147 8.88 -7.12 12.77
CA ILE A 147 8.20 -7.76 11.65
C ILE A 147 6.71 -7.36 11.73
N THR A 148 5.97 -7.43 10.63
CA THR A 148 4.52 -7.22 10.62
C THR A 148 3.78 -8.29 11.43
N SER A 149 2.61 -7.97 11.96
CA SER A 149 1.80 -8.89 12.77
C SER A 149 1.42 -10.14 11.99
N TYR A 150 1.18 -9.99 10.68
CA TYR A 150 0.86 -11.07 9.76
C TYR A 150 1.82 -11.01 8.57
N THR A 151 2.43 -12.14 8.26
CA THR A 151 3.25 -12.36 7.06
C THR A 151 2.72 -13.61 6.39
N SER A 152 1.74 -13.43 5.51
CA SER A 152 0.95 -14.53 4.95
C SER A 152 1.49 -14.96 3.61
N HIS A 153 1.66 -16.26 3.45
CA HIS A 153 2.22 -16.91 2.26
C HIS A 153 1.12 -17.62 1.48
N TYR A 154 0.90 -17.23 0.23
CA TYR A 154 -0.09 -17.82 -0.67
C TYR A 154 0.62 -18.58 -1.79
N ARG A 155 0.54 -19.90 -1.79
CA ARG A 155 1.18 -20.76 -2.78
C ARG A 155 0.19 -21.64 -3.52
N ARG A 156 -0.70 -22.28 -2.78
CA ARG A 156 -1.74 -23.15 -3.32
C ARG A 156 -3.07 -22.76 -2.73
N PRO A 157 -4.11 -22.61 -3.55
CA PRO A 157 -5.43 -22.34 -3.01
C PRO A 157 -5.93 -23.56 -2.23
N PRO A 158 -6.78 -23.37 -1.21
CA PRO A 158 -7.58 -24.44 -0.63
C PRO A 158 -8.43 -25.15 -1.70
N GLU A 159 -8.89 -26.35 -1.39
CA GLU A 159 -9.81 -27.07 -2.29
C GLU A 159 -11.09 -26.24 -2.55
N GLY A 160 -11.46 -26.09 -3.80
CA GLY A 160 -12.63 -25.31 -4.23
C GLY A 160 -12.40 -23.78 -4.31
N GLN A 161 -11.18 -23.31 -4.11
CA GLN A 161 -10.80 -21.90 -4.33
C GLN A 161 -9.91 -21.78 -5.59
N GLU A 162 -10.16 -20.76 -6.39
CA GLU A 162 -9.26 -20.33 -7.48
C GLU A 162 -8.30 -19.28 -7.00
N PHE A 163 -7.04 -19.33 -7.46
CA PHE A 163 -6.02 -18.36 -7.15
C PHE A 163 -5.37 -17.83 -8.43
N HIS A 164 -5.47 -16.52 -8.64
CA HIS A 164 -4.94 -15.83 -9.80
C HIS A 164 -3.89 -14.80 -9.39
N ILE A 165 -2.77 -14.76 -10.12
CA ILE A 165 -1.71 -13.76 -9.93
C ILE A 165 -1.64 -12.88 -11.16
N ILE A 166 -1.82 -11.57 -10.98
CA ILE A 166 -1.67 -10.56 -12.02
C ILE A 166 -0.34 -9.84 -11.82
N ILE A 167 0.60 -10.08 -12.72
CA ILE A 167 1.90 -9.39 -12.71
C ILE A 167 1.79 -8.15 -13.60
N VAL A 168 2.04 -6.99 -13.00
CA VAL A 168 1.88 -5.68 -13.63
C VAL A 168 3.24 -5.12 -14.01
N ASP A 169 3.48 -4.90 -15.28
CA ASP A 169 4.65 -4.15 -15.76
C ASP A 169 4.44 -2.64 -15.55
N ASN A 170 3.50 -2.04 -16.20
CA ASN A 170 3.19 -0.60 -16.13
C ASN A 170 4.45 0.29 -16.23
N GLY A 171 5.31 0.03 -17.24
CA GLY A 171 6.53 0.78 -17.54
C GLY A 171 7.76 0.41 -16.67
N ARG A 172 7.69 -0.67 -15.87
CA ARG A 172 8.84 -1.13 -15.08
C ARG A 172 9.94 -1.71 -15.95
N SER A 173 9.59 -2.37 -17.04
CA SER A 173 10.53 -2.84 -18.05
C SER A 173 11.31 -1.68 -18.70
N ASP A 174 10.67 -0.53 -18.91
CA ASP A 174 11.33 0.67 -19.42
C ASP A 174 12.35 1.23 -18.42
N ILE A 175 12.01 1.19 -17.11
CA ILE A 175 12.94 1.59 -16.05
C ILE A 175 14.10 0.60 -15.94
N LEU A 176 13.83 -0.70 -16.09
CA LEU A 176 14.86 -1.75 -16.07
C LEU A 176 15.90 -1.53 -17.17
N ALA A 177 15.52 -0.95 -18.31
CA ALA A 177 16.40 -0.62 -19.42
C ALA A 177 17.25 0.67 -19.20
N LYS A 178 17.05 1.39 -18.10
CA LYS A 178 17.75 2.65 -17.77
C LYS A 178 18.77 2.41 -16.65
N PRO A 179 20.07 2.25 -16.95
CA PRO A 179 21.10 1.92 -15.94
C PRO A 179 21.16 2.88 -14.76
N ASP A 180 20.97 4.18 -15.01
CA ASP A 180 21.04 5.23 -13.98
C ASP A 180 19.80 5.22 -13.04
N HIS A 181 18.69 4.62 -13.46
CA HIS A 181 17.42 4.62 -12.73
C HIS A 181 16.94 3.24 -12.28
N ILE A 182 17.63 2.16 -12.68
CA ILE A 182 17.22 0.79 -12.37
C ILE A 182 17.01 0.55 -10.86
N ARG A 183 17.78 1.22 -10.01
CA ARG A 183 17.66 1.11 -8.55
C ARG A 183 16.33 1.60 -8.00
N THR A 184 15.60 2.44 -8.73
CA THR A 184 14.25 2.85 -8.35
C THR A 184 13.29 1.65 -8.21
N LEU A 185 13.54 0.57 -8.99
CA LEU A 185 12.76 -0.67 -8.91
C LEU A 185 13.02 -1.48 -7.63
N ASN A 186 14.10 -1.23 -6.90
CA ASN A 186 14.36 -1.88 -5.61
C ASN A 186 13.41 -1.42 -4.50
N CYS A 187 12.56 -0.44 -4.77
CA CYS A 187 11.65 0.12 -3.76
C CYS A 187 10.68 -0.90 -3.19
N ILE A 188 10.80 -1.19 -1.89
CA ILE A 188 9.91 -2.09 -1.14
C ILE A 188 8.63 -1.41 -0.63
N ARG A 189 8.42 -0.13 -0.94
CA ARG A 189 7.23 0.65 -0.56
C ARG A 189 7.06 0.86 0.95
N CYS A 190 8.15 0.94 1.72
CA CYS A 190 8.11 1.14 3.17
C CYS A 190 7.67 2.55 3.62
N GLY A 191 7.76 3.57 2.75
CA GLY A 191 7.35 4.94 3.08
C GLY A 191 8.39 5.77 3.86
N GLU A 192 9.53 5.22 4.27
CA GLU A 192 10.53 5.91 5.11
C GLU A 192 11.04 7.22 4.49
N CYS A 193 11.22 7.24 3.18
CA CYS A 193 11.63 8.46 2.46
C CYS A 193 10.62 9.62 2.60
N MET A 194 9.32 9.31 2.73
CA MET A 194 8.28 10.31 3.00
C MET A 194 8.37 10.82 4.44
N ASN A 195 8.56 9.88 5.39
CA ASN A 195 8.60 10.21 6.82
C ASN A 195 9.77 11.15 7.17
N THR A 196 10.90 11.04 6.48
CA THR A 196 12.07 11.89 6.70
C THR A 196 12.06 13.18 5.87
N CYS A 197 11.30 13.25 4.77
CA CYS A 197 11.33 14.37 3.83
C CYS A 197 10.76 15.65 4.47
N PRO A 198 11.56 16.75 4.58
CA PRO A 198 11.07 18.00 5.18
C PRO A 198 9.96 18.64 4.36
N VAL A 199 9.97 18.49 3.03
CA VAL A 199 8.93 19.02 2.15
C VAL A 199 7.64 18.25 2.34
N TYR A 200 7.67 16.91 2.24
CA TYR A 200 6.49 16.09 2.45
C TYR A 200 5.87 16.30 3.84
N ARG A 201 6.69 16.36 4.90
CA ARG A 201 6.22 16.60 6.27
C ARG A 201 5.52 17.95 6.44
N ARG A 202 5.88 18.92 5.62
CA ARG A 202 5.29 20.27 5.67
C ARG A 202 4.05 20.40 4.81
N SER A 203 4.06 19.87 3.59
CA SER A 203 3.02 20.08 2.59
C SER A 203 1.99 18.93 2.49
N GLY A 204 2.36 17.73 2.96
CA GLY A 204 1.52 16.53 2.84
C GLY A 204 1.52 15.92 1.45
N GLY A 205 0.85 14.76 1.32
CA GLY A 205 0.85 13.99 0.07
C GLY A 205 0.09 14.62 -1.07
N TYR A 206 -0.94 15.42 -0.78
CA TYR A 206 -1.78 16.07 -1.81
C TYR A 206 -1.10 17.22 -2.57
N SER A 207 0.06 17.67 -2.11
CA SER A 207 0.86 18.64 -2.87
C SER A 207 1.63 18.04 -4.04
N TYR A 208 1.64 16.71 -4.15
CA TYR A 208 2.26 15.99 -5.27
C TYR A 208 1.20 15.57 -6.29
N THR A 209 1.50 15.73 -7.57
CA THR A 209 0.57 15.39 -8.66
C THR A 209 0.59 13.90 -9.02
N TYR A 210 1.70 13.20 -8.75
CA TYR A 210 1.79 11.76 -8.95
C TYR A 210 1.12 11.00 -7.79
N PHE A 211 0.41 9.91 -8.09
CA PHE A 211 -0.37 9.15 -7.10
C PHE A 211 0.47 8.54 -5.95
N ILE A 212 1.77 8.36 -6.14
CA ILE A 212 2.72 8.08 -5.06
C ILE A 212 3.39 9.41 -4.72
N PRO A 213 3.18 9.99 -3.54
CA PRO A 213 3.80 11.26 -3.17
C PRO A 213 5.23 11.07 -2.65
N GLY A 214 5.89 12.20 -2.40
CA GLY A 214 7.21 12.24 -1.78
C GLY A 214 8.36 11.79 -2.69
N PRO A 215 9.57 11.56 -2.14
CA PRO A 215 10.79 11.40 -2.93
C PRO A 215 10.75 10.27 -3.96
N ILE A 216 10.27 9.09 -3.58
CA ILE A 216 10.15 7.96 -4.54
C ILE A 216 9.10 8.27 -5.63
N GLY A 217 8.06 9.02 -5.28
CA GLY A 217 7.02 9.42 -6.24
C GLY A 217 7.52 10.44 -7.26
N ILE A 218 8.41 11.35 -6.86
CA ILE A 218 9.08 12.28 -7.78
C ILE A 218 9.82 11.49 -8.87
N ASN A 219 10.69 10.54 -8.48
CA ASN A 219 11.46 9.75 -9.43
C ASN A 219 10.56 8.90 -10.34
N LEU A 220 9.57 8.20 -9.77
CA LEU A 220 8.65 7.38 -10.56
C LEU A 220 7.78 8.19 -11.51
N GLY A 221 7.31 9.35 -11.09
CA GLY A 221 6.54 10.27 -11.94
C GLY A 221 7.35 10.77 -13.13
N MET A 222 8.57 11.24 -12.86
CA MET A 222 9.50 11.70 -13.90
C MET A 222 9.87 10.58 -14.89
N LEU A 223 10.07 9.36 -14.41
CA LEU A 223 10.38 8.21 -15.27
C LEU A 223 9.18 7.79 -16.14
N ARG A 224 7.97 8.05 -15.67
CA ARG A 224 6.72 7.70 -16.37
C ARG A 224 6.30 8.75 -17.41
N ASN A 225 6.20 10.00 -17.00
CA ASN A 225 5.79 11.11 -17.86
C ASN A 225 6.40 12.42 -17.35
N PRO A 226 7.60 12.80 -17.85
CA PRO A 226 8.28 14.02 -17.42
C PRO A 226 7.46 15.30 -17.66
N GLU A 227 6.68 15.36 -18.73
CA GLU A 227 5.87 16.54 -19.07
C GLU A 227 4.76 16.78 -18.03
N GLU A 228 4.14 15.71 -17.55
CA GLU A 228 3.04 15.77 -16.58
C GLU A 228 3.52 16.01 -15.15
N TYR A 229 4.69 15.43 -14.78
CA TYR A 229 5.13 15.38 -13.37
C TYR A 229 6.37 16.24 -13.06
N SER A 230 6.84 17.09 -13.99
CA SER A 230 8.02 17.95 -13.81
C SER A 230 7.92 18.88 -12.60
N ASP A 231 6.74 19.38 -12.29
CA ASP A 231 6.52 20.29 -11.15
C ASP A 231 6.86 19.64 -9.81
N ASN A 232 6.76 18.29 -9.71
CA ASN A 232 7.10 17.55 -8.48
C ASN A 232 8.60 17.68 -8.13
N VAL A 233 9.48 17.88 -9.09
CA VAL A 233 10.92 18.08 -8.86
C VAL A 233 11.18 19.35 -8.05
N SER A 234 10.39 20.41 -8.29
CA SER A 234 10.47 21.65 -7.54
C SER A 234 10.06 21.50 -6.07
N ALA A 235 9.38 20.41 -5.70
CA ALA A 235 9.07 20.06 -4.33
C ALA A 235 10.23 19.36 -3.60
N CYS A 236 11.46 19.35 -4.15
CA CYS A 236 12.62 18.75 -3.54
C CYS A 236 13.60 19.83 -3.06
N SER A 237 14.10 19.70 -1.81
CA SER A 237 15.13 20.57 -1.26
C SER A 237 16.56 20.02 -1.44
N LEU A 238 16.73 18.90 -2.13
CA LEU A 238 18.01 18.21 -2.36
C LEU A 238 18.81 17.93 -1.08
N CYS A 239 18.14 17.72 0.05
CA CYS A 239 18.79 17.49 1.35
C CYS A 239 19.33 16.06 1.53
N LEU A 240 19.08 15.13 0.60
CA LEU A 240 19.52 13.73 0.57
C LEU A 240 19.02 12.86 1.75
N SER A 241 18.18 13.38 2.61
CA SER A 241 17.67 12.63 3.78
C SER A 241 16.98 11.33 3.36
N CYS A 242 16.24 11.35 2.26
CA CYS A 242 15.55 10.19 1.70
C CYS A 242 16.52 9.08 1.22
N SER A 243 17.67 9.46 0.61
CA SER A 243 18.71 8.52 0.21
C SER A 243 19.37 7.87 1.43
N ASN A 244 19.65 8.66 2.48
CA ASN A 244 20.30 8.18 3.69
C ASN A 244 19.46 7.14 4.47
N VAL A 245 18.15 7.34 4.57
CA VAL A 245 17.27 6.44 5.33
C VAL A 245 16.79 5.23 4.52
N CYS A 246 16.95 5.24 3.21
CA CYS A 246 16.43 4.17 2.35
C CYS A 246 17.02 2.80 2.76
N PRO A 247 16.19 1.83 3.20
CA PRO A 247 16.66 0.54 3.70
C PRO A 247 17.27 -0.33 2.59
N VAL A 248 16.88 -0.09 1.34
CA VAL A 248 17.37 -0.80 0.15
C VAL A 248 18.35 0.04 -0.67
N LYS A 249 18.82 1.14 -0.08
CA LYS A 249 19.92 1.98 -0.62
C LYS A 249 19.68 2.53 -2.03
N ILE A 250 18.45 3.00 -2.28
CA ILE A 250 18.16 3.81 -3.47
C ILE A 250 18.68 5.21 -3.20
N ASP A 251 19.51 5.73 -4.07
CA ASP A 251 19.95 7.13 -4.02
C ASP A 251 18.91 8.01 -4.71
N LEU A 252 17.84 8.34 -3.96
CA LEU A 252 16.70 9.08 -4.47
C LEU A 252 17.03 10.52 -4.86
N GLY A 253 18.07 11.08 -4.27
CA GLY A 253 18.45 12.47 -4.53
C GLY A 253 19.33 12.64 -5.77
N GLU A 254 19.98 11.57 -6.25
CA GLU A 254 20.80 11.58 -7.46
C GLU A 254 20.02 11.12 -8.70
N GLN A 255 18.94 10.40 -8.52
CA GLN A 255 18.08 9.92 -9.61
C GLN A 255 17.08 10.96 -10.10
#